data_b8f641295534321643f0442cdcf866f5
#
_entry.id   b8f641295534321643f0442cdcf866f5
#
_cell.length_a   1.000
_cell.length_b   1.000
_cell.length_c   1.000
_cell.angle_alpha   90.00
_cell.angle_beta   90.00
_cell.angle_gamma   90.00
#
_symmetry.space_group_name_H-M   'P 1'
#
loop_
_entity.id
_entity.type
_entity.pdbx_description
1 polymer ?
#
loop_
_entity_poly.entity_id
_entity_poly.type
_entity_poly.pdbx_seq_one_letter_code
_entity_poly.pdbx_strand_id
1 'polypeptide(L)'
;MPLVTRPAERLPKDYIALDLETTGLSAQRDRITEIGAVKIRDGRIADRYAQLVNPGVLISPRITQITGITNAMVEHQPAIEDVLEDFIDFLGDDMIIG
;
A
#
# COMPACT_ATOMS: atom_id res chain seq x y z
N MET A 1 -9.13 11.19 2.76
CA MET A 1 -9.43 12.09 1.64
C MET A 1 -10.07 11.31 0.51
N PRO A 2 -11.13 11.78 -0.07
CA PRO A 2 -11.72 11.06 -1.18
C PRO A 2 -10.80 11.10 -2.40
N LEU A 3 -10.69 9.96 -3.09
CA LEU A 3 -9.92 9.85 -4.32
C LEU A 3 -10.56 10.65 -5.46
N VAL A 4 -11.88 10.74 -5.42
CA VAL A 4 -12.63 11.37 -6.48
C VAL A 4 -13.65 12.31 -5.89
N THR A 5 -13.66 13.56 -6.34
CA THR A 5 -14.62 14.56 -5.95
C THR A 5 -15.58 14.90 -7.09
N ARG A 6 -15.48 14.18 -8.21
CA ARG A 6 -16.19 14.39 -9.44
C ARG A 6 -17.00 13.17 -9.82
N PRO A 7 -17.95 13.30 -10.73
CA PRO A 7 -18.71 12.15 -11.22
C PRO A 7 -17.84 11.00 -11.73
N ALA A 8 -18.40 9.78 -11.70
CA ALA A 8 -17.68 8.56 -11.99
C ALA A 8 -17.07 8.53 -13.42
N GLU A 9 -17.61 9.28 -14.37
CA GLU A 9 -17.04 9.36 -15.70
C GLU A 9 -15.65 10.01 -15.74
N ARG A 10 -15.22 10.59 -14.62
CA ARG A 10 -13.87 11.13 -14.47
C ARG A 10 -12.84 10.08 -14.09
N LEU A 11 -13.29 8.91 -13.62
CA LEU A 11 -12.37 7.82 -13.30
C LEU A 11 -11.99 7.05 -14.57
N PRO A 12 -10.73 6.66 -14.71
CA PRO A 12 -10.36 5.71 -15.76
C PRO A 12 -11.06 4.37 -15.50
N LYS A 13 -11.24 3.56 -16.53
CA LYS A 13 -11.79 2.23 -16.39
C LYS A 13 -10.78 1.26 -15.80
N ASP A 14 -9.52 1.48 -16.11
CA ASP A 14 -8.42 0.63 -15.69
C ASP A 14 -7.45 1.45 -14.85
N TYR A 15 -7.22 1.03 -13.62
CA TYR A 15 -6.28 1.69 -12.72
C TYR A 15 -5.93 0.77 -11.56
N ILE A 16 -4.95 1.19 -10.76
CA ILE A 16 -4.61 0.55 -9.51
C ILE A 16 -4.87 1.54 -8.38
N ALA A 17 -5.68 1.12 -7.42
CA ALA A 17 -5.87 1.84 -6.17
C ALA A 17 -4.81 1.35 -5.18
N LEU A 18 -3.99 2.28 -4.68
CA LEU A 18 -2.87 1.99 -3.80
C LEU A 18 -3.13 2.57 -2.42
N ASP A 19 -2.83 1.78 -1.39
CA ASP A 19 -2.84 2.22 0.00
C ASP A 19 -1.58 1.70 0.69
N LEU A 20 -0.96 2.55 1.50
CA LEU A 20 0.25 2.22 2.25
C LEU A 20 0.01 2.44 3.73
N GLU A 21 0.52 1.51 4.56
CA GLU A 21 0.66 1.73 5.99
C GLU A 21 2.13 1.96 6.32
N THR A 22 2.39 2.88 7.23
CA THR A 22 3.75 3.29 7.59
C THR A 22 3.91 3.39 9.10
N THR A 23 5.14 3.59 9.54
CA THR A 23 5.45 3.79 10.97
C THR A 23 5.12 5.20 11.45
N GLY A 24 4.70 6.11 10.56
CA GLY A 24 4.33 7.48 10.90
C GLY A 24 4.20 8.35 9.65
N LEU A 25 4.18 9.66 9.84
CA LEU A 25 3.89 10.63 8.78
C LEU A 25 5.12 11.28 8.15
N SER A 26 6.31 11.01 8.66
CA SER A 26 7.54 11.61 8.13
C SER A 26 8.09 10.79 6.98
N ALA A 27 8.08 11.36 5.77
CA ALA A 27 8.62 10.70 4.60
C ALA A 27 10.13 10.39 4.72
N GLN A 28 10.84 11.11 5.58
CA GLN A 28 12.29 10.96 5.75
C GLN A 28 12.66 9.93 6.80
N ARG A 29 11.83 9.75 7.85
CA ARG A 29 12.15 8.91 8.99
C ARG A 29 11.28 7.66 9.09
N ASP A 30 10.07 7.72 8.55
CA ASP A 30 9.14 6.62 8.66
C ASP A 30 9.29 5.64 7.52
N ARG A 31 8.88 4.41 7.77
CA ARG A 31 9.06 3.27 6.88
C ARG A 31 7.73 2.62 6.59
N ILE A 32 7.62 2.00 5.42
CA ILE A 32 6.43 1.25 5.02
C ILE A 32 6.35 -0.04 5.84
N THR A 33 5.14 -0.34 6.34
CA THR A 33 4.82 -1.59 7.04
C THR A 33 3.88 -2.49 6.26
N GLU A 34 3.11 -1.93 5.33
CA GLU A 34 2.24 -2.72 4.47
C GLU A 34 2.00 -1.99 3.14
N ILE A 35 1.94 -2.77 2.06
CA ILE A 35 1.50 -2.29 0.75
C ILE A 35 0.21 -3.02 0.41
N GLY A 36 -0.85 -2.26 0.14
CA GLY A 36 -2.11 -2.78 -0.35
C GLY A 36 -2.43 -2.16 -1.69
N ALA A 37 -2.83 -2.97 -2.66
CA ALA A 37 -3.21 -2.47 -3.97
C ALA A 37 -4.31 -3.32 -4.57
N VAL A 38 -5.20 -2.67 -5.31
CA VAL A 38 -6.30 -3.32 -6.01
C VAL A 38 -6.25 -2.89 -7.47
N LYS A 39 -6.19 -3.88 -8.34
CA LYS A 39 -6.19 -3.66 -9.79
C LYS A 39 -7.62 -3.62 -10.28
N ILE A 40 -8.00 -2.52 -10.89
CA ILE A 40 -9.34 -2.32 -11.45
C ILE A 40 -9.26 -2.43 -12.97
N ARG A 41 -10.14 -3.23 -13.54
CA ARG A 41 -10.29 -3.42 -14.98
C ARG A 41 -11.76 -3.29 -15.33
N ASP A 42 -12.06 -2.37 -16.24
CA ASP A 42 -13.43 -2.12 -16.68
C ASP A 42 -14.38 -1.90 -15.50
N GLY A 43 -13.90 -1.13 -14.49
CA GLY A 43 -14.66 -0.80 -13.30
C GLY A 43 -14.81 -1.92 -12.28
N ARG A 44 -14.13 -3.05 -12.46
CA ARG A 44 -14.23 -4.22 -11.59
C ARG A 44 -12.87 -4.61 -11.02
N ILE A 45 -12.88 -5.23 -9.85
CA ILE A 45 -11.67 -5.75 -9.24
C ILE A 45 -11.18 -6.95 -10.05
N ALA A 46 -10.00 -6.82 -10.62
CA ALA A 46 -9.36 -7.88 -11.41
C ALA A 46 -8.30 -8.63 -10.62
N ASP A 47 -7.60 -7.94 -9.71
CA ASP A 47 -6.53 -8.55 -8.91
C ASP A 47 -6.27 -7.72 -7.67
N ARG A 48 -5.62 -8.34 -6.69
CA ARG A 48 -5.25 -7.71 -5.41
C ARG A 48 -3.82 -8.03 -5.08
N TYR A 49 -3.17 -7.09 -4.41
CA TYR A 49 -1.85 -7.28 -3.84
C TYR A 49 -1.89 -6.81 -2.38
N ALA A 50 -1.34 -7.61 -1.48
CA ALA A 50 -1.20 -7.22 -0.09
C ALA A 50 0.07 -7.87 0.46
N GLN A 51 0.96 -7.04 1.00
CA GLN A 51 2.23 -7.53 1.53
C GLN A 51 2.63 -6.72 2.75
N LEU A 52 2.81 -7.39 3.87
CA LEU A 52 3.46 -6.82 5.05
C LEU A 52 4.95 -6.69 4.77
N VAL A 53 5.54 -5.63 5.30
CA VAL A 53 6.94 -5.29 5.09
C VAL A 53 7.60 -5.10 6.45
N ASN A 54 8.78 -5.68 6.64
CA ASN A 54 9.57 -5.39 7.81
C ASN A 54 10.18 -3.99 7.67
N PRO A 55 9.78 -3.02 8.52
CA PRO A 55 10.23 -1.65 8.36
C PRO A 55 11.69 -1.43 8.80
N GLY A 56 12.31 -2.41 9.48
CA GLY A 56 13.66 -2.28 10.00
C GLY A 56 13.78 -1.37 11.22
N VAL A 57 12.65 -0.86 11.71
CA VAL A 57 12.55 -0.04 12.92
C VAL A 57 11.35 -0.50 13.74
N LEU A 58 11.33 -0.17 15.02
CA LEU A 58 10.20 -0.52 15.87
C LEU A 58 8.98 0.33 15.51
N ILE A 59 7.82 -0.32 15.53
CA ILE A 59 6.53 0.35 15.38
C ILE A 59 6.08 0.77 16.79
N SER A 60 5.74 2.06 16.94
CA SER A 60 5.27 2.54 18.24
C SER A 60 3.89 1.95 18.59
N PRO A 61 3.56 1.83 19.88
CA PRO A 61 2.23 1.36 20.29
C PRO A 61 1.10 2.20 19.70
N ARG A 62 1.31 3.50 19.55
CA ARG A 62 0.32 4.39 18.98
C ARG A 62 0.03 4.06 17.51
N ILE A 63 1.08 3.80 16.74
CA ILE A 63 0.92 3.45 15.33
C ILE A 63 0.26 2.07 15.20
N THR A 64 0.64 1.11 16.03
CA THR A 64 -0.03 -0.20 16.06
C THR A 64 -1.52 -0.04 16.35
N GLN A 65 -1.88 0.86 17.25
CA GLN A 65 -3.29 1.12 17.56
C GLN A 65 -4.07 1.68 16.36
N ILE A 66 -3.41 2.50 15.54
CA ILE A 66 -4.03 3.11 14.35
C ILE A 66 -4.12 2.10 13.19
N THR A 67 -3.05 1.38 12.93
CA THR A 67 -2.93 0.52 11.75
C THR A 67 -3.34 -0.93 11.99
N GLY A 68 -3.29 -1.38 13.23
CA GLY A 68 -3.48 -2.78 13.57
C GLY A 68 -2.24 -3.63 13.34
N ILE A 69 -1.14 -3.07 12.87
CA ILE A 69 0.08 -3.79 12.56
C ILE A 69 1.03 -3.74 13.76
N THR A 70 1.44 -4.92 14.24
CA THR A 70 2.34 -5.06 15.39
C THR A 70 3.76 -5.37 14.94
N ASN A 71 4.73 -5.14 15.84
CA ASN A 71 6.12 -5.55 15.59
C ASN A 71 6.22 -7.05 15.31
N ALA A 72 5.46 -7.88 16.04
CA ALA A 72 5.47 -9.32 15.83
C ALA A 72 4.99 -9.72 14.43
N MET A 73 4.02 -8.99 13.86
CA MET A 73 3.49 -9.28 12.53
C MET A 73 4.51 -9.07 11.42
N VAL A 74 5.45 -8.15 11.60
CA VAL A 74 6.40 -7.76 10.54
C VAL A 74 7.81 -8.29 10.75
N GLU A 75 8.13 -8.87 11.92
CA GLU A 75 9.52 -9.24 12.24
C GLU A 75 10.12 -10.29 11.30
N HIS A 76 9.29 -11.14 10.70
CA HIS A 76 9.74 -12.16 9.74
C HIS A 76 9.29 -11.85 8.31
N GLN A 77 8.82 -10.65 8.07
CA GLN A 77 8.42 -10.23 6.74
C GLN A 77 9.62 -9.68 5.95
N PRO A 78 9.55 -9.69 4.61
CA PRO A 78 10.64 -9.18 3.80
C PRO A 78 10.84 -7.66 3.98
N ALA A 79 12.06 -7.21 3.74
CA ALA A 79 12.36 -5.79 3.67
C ALA A 79 11.78 -5.18 2.39
N ILE A 80 11.64 -3.85 2.38
CA ILE A 80 11.06 -3.14 1.24
C ILE A 80 11.81 -3.42 -0.07
N GLU A 81 13.13 -3.57 -0.02
CA GLU A 81 13.95 -3.85 -1.19
C GLU A 81 13.57 -5.16 -1.87
N ASP A 82 13.17 -6.15 -1.07
CA ASP A 82 12.78 -7.47 -1.58
C ASP A 82 11.34 -7.50 -2.07
N VAL A 83 10.51 -6.56 -1.62
CA VAL A 83 9.10 -6.47 -1.99
C VAL A 83 8.90 -5.66 -3.27
N LEU A 84 9.75 -4.66 -3.50
CA LEU A 84 9.56 -3.70 -4.60
C LEU A 84 9.49 -4.35 -5.97
N GLU A 85 10.32 -5.35 -6.21
CA GLU A 85 10.36 -6.04 -7.51
C GLU A 85 9.01 -6.69 -7.83
N ASP A 86 8.47 -7.46 -6.89
CA ASP A 86 7.16 -8.10 -7.04
C ASP A 86 6.05 -7.08 -7.18
N PHE A 87 6.12 -6.01 -6.41
CA PHE A 87 5.13 -4.96 -6.46
C PHE A 87 5.15 -4.21 -7.80
N ILE A 88 6.34 -3.91 -8.32
CA ILE A 88 6.50 -3.28 -9.63
C ILE A 88 5.92 -4.18 -10.72
N ASP A 89 6.14 -5.48 -10.64
CA ASP A 89 5.55 -6.43 -11.58
C ASP A 89 4.02 -6.41 -11.52
N PHE A 90 3.46 -6.32 -10.31
CA PHE A 90 2.01 -6.19 -10.15
C PHE A 90 1.48 -4.91 -10.79
N LEU A 91 2.19 -3.79 -10.63
CA LEU A 91 1.76 -2.49 -11.16
C LEU A 91 1.69 -2.50 -12.68
N GLY A 92 2.66 -3.12 -13.36
CA GLY A 92 2.73 -3.05 -14.81
C GLY A 92 2.77 -1.61 -15.30
N ASP A 93 1.96 -1.31 -16.32
CA ASP A 93 1.87 0.02 -16.92
C ASP A 93 0.60 0.77 -16.49
N ASP A 94 -0.06 0.31 -15.44
CA ASP A 94 -1.34 0.88 -15.05
C ASP A 94 -1.18 2.24 -14.38
N MET A 95 -2.19 3.08 -14.53
CA MET A 95 -2.30 4.32 -13.78
C MET A 95 -2.50 3.99 -12.29
N ILE A 96 -1.80 4.70 -11.41
CA ILE A 96 -1.90 4.52 -9.97
C ILE A 96 -2.69 5.67 -9.37
N ILE A 97 -3.66 5.35 -8.53
CA ILE A 97 -4.46 6.30 -7.76
C ILE A 97 -4.34 5.92 -6.29
N GLY A 98 -3.90 6.87 -5.47
CA GLY A 98 -3.69 6.59 -4.05
C GLY A 98 -4.14 7.69 -3.13
#